data_9d56dbee12a1a1d9eb1f9515507e9ebd
#
_entry.id   9d56dbee12a1a1d9eb1f9515507e9ebd
#
_cell.length_a   1.000
_cell.length_b   1.000
_cell.length_c   1.000
_cell.angle_alpha   90.00
_cell.angle_beta   90.00
_cell.angle_gamma   90.00
#
_symmetry.space_group_name_H-M   'P 1'
#
loop_
_entity.id
_entity.type
_entity.pdbx_description
1 polymer ?
#
loop_
_entity_poly.entity_id
_entity_poly.type
_entity_poly.pdbx_seq_one_letter_code
_entity_poly.pdbx_strand_id
1 'polypeptide(L)'
;MNKVLKSALSVSAAVVIATASLTPVMVRAWGDSSNGRPSYTLDQINADALGDKITFNSISNGKIGDEKNFVGAKVAGATVDTWNANEIKVKDGETYTIRLFVHNNSPRGMQAIAENVKASFSIPTTVAKSQTVIGYLDSSNAA
;
A
#
# COMPACT_ATOMS: atom_id res chain seq x y z
N MET A 1 -21.78 20.97 -8.85
CA MET A 1 -21.19 19.63 -8.54
C MET A 1 -19.69 19.81 -8.38
N ASN A 2 -19.22 19.95 -7.15
CA ASN A 2 -17.78 20.08 -6.86
C ASN A 2 -17.17 18.69 -6.83
N LYS A 3 -16.32 18.40 -7.83
CA LYS A 3 -15.49 17.19 -7.83
C LYS A 3 -14.43 17.37 -6.73
N VAL A 4 -14.62 16.73 -5.61
CA VAL A 4 -13.56 16.60 -4.57
C VAL A 4 -12.44 15.78 -5.18
N LEU A 5 -11.31 16.41 -5.44
CA LEU A 5 -10.10 15.74 -5.89
C LEU A 5 -9.56 14.97 -4.69
N LYS A 6 -9.80 13.65 -4.67
CA LYS A 6 -9.18 12.76 -3.67
C LYS A 6 -7.69 12.66 -4.00
N SER A 7 -6.84 13.26 -3.20
CA SER A 7 -5.40 13.18 -3.38
C SER A 7 -4.89 11.84 -2.87
N ALA A 8 -4.36 11.01 -3.76
CA ALA A 8 -3.58 9.83 -3.40
C ALA A 8 -2.10 10.23 -3.38
N LEU A 9 -1.42 10.00 -2.27
CA LEU A 9 0.02 10.22 -2.15
C LEU A 9 0.74 8.89 -2.36
N SER A 10 1.64 8.82 -3.32
CA SER A 10 2.51 7.67 -3.55
C SER A 10 3.94 8.00 -3.13
N VAL A 11 4.49 7.23 -2.19
CA VAL A 11 5.90 7.29 -1.83
C VAL A 11 6.61 6.15 -2.54
N SER A 12 7.59 6.45 -3.37
CA SER A 12 8.37 5.47 -4.13
C SER A 12 9.81 5.46 -3.65
N ALA A 13 10.33 4.28 -3.35
CA ALA A 13 11.73 4.04 -3.08
C ALA A 13 12.31 3.10 -4.14
N ALA A 14 13.48 3.41 -4.67
CA ALA A 14 14.21 2.52 -5.58
C ALA A 14 15.11 1.60 -4.75
N VAL A 15 14.97 0.30 -4.93
CA VAL A 15 15.78 -0.72 -4.26
C VAL A 15 16.51 -1.55 -5.31
N VAL A 16 17.82 -1.64 -5.18
CA VAL A 16 18.65 -2.55 -5.97
C VAL A 16 18.77 -3.86 -5.20
N ILE A 17 18.22 -4.92 -5.75
CA ILE A 17 18.30 -6.26 -5.18
C ILE A 17 19.25 -7.07 -6.04
N ALA A 18 20.47 -7.32 -5.55
CA ALA A 18 21.43 -8.19 -6.18
C ALA A 18 21.21 -9.63 -5.69
N THR A 19 20.64 -10.48 -6.53
CA THR A 19 20.45 -11.91 -6.21
C THR A 19 20.70 -12.81 -7.41
N ALA A 20 21.42 -13.89 -7.18
CA ALA A 20 21.86 -14.85 -8.20
C ALA A 20 20.81 -15.97 -8.48
N SER A 21 19.50 -15.72 -8.36
CA SER A 21 18.47 -16.71 -8.75
C SER A 21 17.07 -16.12 -8.81
N LEU A 22 16.25 -16.64 -9.73
CA LEU A 22 14.83 -16.34 -9.87
C LEU A 22 14.07 -16.78 -8.62
N THR A 23 13.76 -15.86 -7.73
CA THR A 23 12.96 -16.17 -6.54
C THR A 23 11.93 -15.11 -6.28
N PRO A 24 10.75 -15.47 -5.80
CA PRO A 24 9.70 -14.52 -5.51
C PRO A 24 10.07 -13.62 -4.33
N VAL A 25 9.88 -12.33 -4.50
CA VAL A 25 9.82 -11.38 -3.38
C VAL A 25 8.37 -11.28 -2.94
N MET A 26 8.07 -11.68 -1.71
CA MET A 26 6.76 -11.46 -1.14
C MET A 26 6.66 -10.03 -0.62
N VAL A 27 5.66 -9.31 -1.08
CA VAL A 27 5.33 -7.98 -0.60
C VAL A 27 4.10 -8.11 0.28
N ARG A 28 4.24 -7.84 1.57
CA ARG A 28 3.13 -7.84 2.51
C ARG A 28 2.91 -6.44 3.03
N ALA A 29 1.66 -6.03 3.05
CA ALA A 29 1.28 -4.66 3.35
C ALA A 29 0.34 -4.53 4.55
N TRP A 30 -0.15 -5.63 5.12
CA TRP A 30 -1.04 -5.61 6.27
C TRP A 30 -0.40 -6.31 7.45
N GLY A 31 -0.53 -5.70 8.63
CA GLY A 31 -0.15 -6.30 9.89
C GLY A 31 -0.90 -7.59 10.16
N ASP A 32 -0.60 -8.21 11.28
CA ASP A 32 -1.18 -9.48 11.71
C ASP A 32 -2.71 -9.47 11.54
N SER A 33 -3.22 -10.46 10.81
CA SER A 33 -4.65 -10.67 10.56
C SER A 33 -5.47 -10.88 11.83
N SER A 34 -4.82 -11.09 12.97
CA SER A 34 -5.46 -11.27 14.27
C SER A 34 -6.07 -9.98 14.85
N ASN A 35 -5.63 -8.81 14.41
CA ASN A 35 -6.11 -7.52 14.89
C ASN A 35 -7.08 -6.81 13.94
N GLY A 36 -7.75 -7.57 13.07
CA GLY A 36 -8.94 -7.19 12.31
C GLY A 36 -9.06 -5.72 11.93
N ARG A 37 -8.12 -5.17 11.12
CA ARG A 37 -8.37 -3.84 10.54
C ARG A 37 -9.71 -3.86 9.84
N PRO A 38 -10.56 -2.85 10.06
CA PRO A 38 -11.85 -2.79 9.42
C PRO A 38 -11.67 -2.73 7.90
N SER A 39 -12.47 -3.52 7.18
CA SER A 39 -12.50 -3.54 5.73
C SER A 39 -13.91 -3.21 5.28
N TYR A 40 -14.03 -2.32 4.30
CA TYR A 40 -15.30 -1.82 3.78
C TYR A 40 -15.38 -1.98 2.28
N THR A 41 -16.58 -2.19 1.76
CA THR A 41 -16.84 -2.01 0.34
C THR A 41 -17.06 -0.53 0.02
N LEU A 42 -16.95 -0.15 -1.26
CA LEU A 42 -17.30 1.21 -1.70
C LEU A 42 -18.73 1.59 -1.34
N ASP A 43 -19.66 0.63 -1.44
CA ASP A 43 -21.07 0.88 -1.08
C ASP A 43 -21.24 1.16 0.41
N GLN A 44 -20.51 0.46 1.26
CA GLN A 44 -20.50 0.71 2.71
C GLN A 44 -19.93 2.10 3.03
N ILE A 45 -18.84 2.49 2.37
CA ILE A 45 -18.27 3.85 2.52
C ILE A 45 -19.28 4.91 2.07
N ASN A 46 -19.93 4.70 0.92
CA ASN A 46 -20.93 5.62 0.38
C ASN A 46 -22.20 5.68 1.26
N ALA A 47 -22.51 4.60 1.97
CA ALA A 47 -23.58 4.53 2.96
C ALA A 47 -23.15 5.05 4.36
N ASP A 48 -22.02 5.73 4.46
CA ASP A 48 -21.50 6.34 5.68
C ASP A 48 -21.15 5.35 6.82
N ALA A 49 -20.78 4.13 6.47
CA ALA A 49 -20.42 3.09 7.46
C ALA A 49 -19.20 3.44 8.32
N LEU A 50 -18.36 4.36 7.86
CA LEU A 50 -17.22 4.88 8.62
C LEU A 50 -17.61 5.98 9.62
N GLY A 51 -18.67 6.74 9.34
CA GLY A 51 -19.01 7.93 10.11
C GLY A 51 -17.84 8.92 10.13
N ASP A 52 -17.43 9.35 11.31
CA ASP A 52 -16.31 10.27 11.50
C ASP A 52 -14.94 9.58 11.62
N LYS A 53 -14.87 8.25 11.46
CA LYS A 53 -13.62 7.51 11.57
C LYS A 53 -12.70 7.79 10.39
N ILE A 54 -11.43 7.87 10.67
CA ILE A 54 -10.37 7.91 9.67
C ILE A 54 -9.78 6.52 9.58
N THR A 55 -9.76 5.95 8.37
CA THR A 55 -9.10 4.68 8.09
C THR A 55 -8.25 4.81 6.83
N PHE A 56 -7.14 4.08 6.80
CA PHE A 56 -6.31 4.00 5.61
C PHE A 56 -6.51 2.68 4.91
N ASN A 57 -6.58 2.73 3.58
CA ASN A 57 -6.53 1.55 2.71
C ASN A 57 -7.50 0.44 3.17
N SER A 58 -8.70 0.83 3.50
CA SER A 58 -9.72 -0.09 4.05
C SER A 58 -10.77 -0.54 3.02
N ILE A 59 -10.71 -0.05 1.78
CA ILE A 59 -11.64 -0.44 0.72
C ILE A 59 -11.21 -1.76 0.10
N SER A 60 -12.11 -2.76 0.11
CA SER A 60 -11.83 -4.09 -0.42
C SER A 60 -12.14 -4.26 -1.91
N ASN A 61 -12.96 -3.40 -2.49
CA ASN A 61 -13.42 -3.48 -3.89
C ASN A 61 -13.25 -2.15 -4.65
N GLY A 62 -12.18 -1.41 -4.35
CA GLY A 62 -11.84 -0.16 -5.02
C GLY A 62 -11.35 -0.35 -6.46
N LYS A 63 -11.11 0.78 -7.17
CA LYS A 63 -10.58 0.77 -8.55
C LYS A 63 -9.21 0.09 -8.68
N ILE A 64 -8.42 0.10 -7.63
CA ILE A 64 -7.11 -0.57 -7.57
C ILE A 64 -7.19 -1.98 -6.99
N GLY A 65 -8.38 -2.51 -6.79
CA GLY A 65 -8.65 -3.76 -6.10
C GLY A 65 -8.75 -3.59 -4.58
N ASP A 66 -8.34 -4.61 -3.84
CA ASP A 66 -8.29 -4.57 -2.38
C ASP A 66 -7.11 -3.70 -1.92
N GLU A 67 -7.41 -2.58 -1.27
CA GLU A 67 -6.42 -1.61 -0.78
C GLU A 67 -5.53 -2.16 0.34
N LYS A 68 -5.85 -3.33 0.90
CA LYS A 68 -4.95 -4.08 1.78
C LYS A 68 -3.60 -4.35 1.11
N ASN A 69 -3.60 -4.49 -0.19
CA ASN A 69 -2.41 -4.71 -1.01
C ASN A 69 -1.72 -3.38 -1.36
N PHE A 70 -1.49 -2.54 -0.36
CA PHE A 70 -0.99 -1.18 -0.57
C PHE A 70 0.54 -1.07 -0.80
N VAL A 71 1.28 -2.15 -0.62
CA VAL A 71 2.68 -2.23 -1.04
C VAL A 71 2.74 -2.96 -2.37
N GLY A 72 3.32 -2.34 -3.37
CA GLY A 72 3.47 -2.93 -4.69
C GLY A 72 4.86 -2.71 -5.24
N ALA A 73 5.30 -3.60 -6.13
CA ALA A 73 6.59 -3.52 -6.78
C ALA A 73 6.48 -3.69 -8.29
N LYS A 74 7.37 -3.05 -9.04
CA LYS A 74 7.57 -3.25 -10.48
C LYS A 74 9.02 -3.04 -10.87
N VAL A 75 9.41 -3.50 -12.05
CA VAL A 75 10.73 -3.17 -12.61
C VAL A 75 10.86 -1.66 -12.75
N ALA A 76 12.00 -1.11 -12.33
CA ALA A 76 12.25 0.31 -12.43
C ALA A 76 12.25 0.77 -13.90
N GLY A 77 11.63 1.92 -14.17
CA GLY A 77 11.47 2.45 -15.52
C GLY A 77 10.41 1.76 -16.38
N ALA A 78 9.72 0.73 -15.88
CA ALA A 78 8.62 0.12 -16.63
C ALA A 78 7.47 1.13 -16.84
N THR A 79 7.03 1.25 -18.09
CA THR A 79 5.96 2.19 -18.51
C THR A 79 4.58 1.75 -18.12
N VAL A 80 4.38 0.44 -17.87
CA VAL A 80 3.11 -0.10 -17.41
C VAL A 80 2.85 0.31 -15.97
N ASP A 81 1.64 0.80 -15.70
CA ASP A 81 1.20 1.19 -14.35
C ASP A 81 0.65 0.00 -13.55
N THR A 82 1.20 -1.18 -13.78
CA THR A 82 0.82 -2.40 -13.05
C THR A 82 1.78 -2.63 -11.90
N TRP A 83 1.25 -2.64 -10.70
CA TRP A 83 1.99 -2.89 -9.47
C TRP A 83 1.64 -4.27 -8.92
N ASN A 84 2.64 -5.13 -8.81
CA ASN A 84 2.47 -6.45 -8.22
C ASN A 84 2.48 -6.32 -6.69
N ALA A 85 1.37 -6.61 -6.05
CA ALA A 85 1.17 -6.37 -4.62
C ALA A 85 1.57 -7.53 -3.73
N ASN A 86 1.50 -8.77 -4.21
CA ASN A 86 1.73 -9.93 -3.35
C ASN A 86 3.09 -10.59 -3.60
N GLU A 87 3.47 -10.71 -4.85
CA GLU A 87 4.68 -11.40 -5.26
C GLU A 87 5.18 -10.86 -6.59
N ILE A 88 6.48 -10.66 -6.71
CA ILE A 88 7.15 -10.35 -7.96
C ILE A 88 8.36 -11.27 -8.13
N LYS A 89 8.51 -11.87 -9.31
CA LYS A 89 9.72 -12.61 -9.67
C LYS A 89 10.82 -11.62 -10.03
N VAL A 90 11.90 -11.67 -9.30
CA VAL A 90 13.04 -10.77 -9.49
C VAL A 90 14.16 -11.46 -10.23
N LYS A 91 14.92 -10.70 -11.00
CA LYS A 91 16.13 -11.13 -11.71
C LYS A 91 17.34 -10.44 -11.13
N ASP A 92 18.45 -11.17 -11.14
CA ASP A 92 19.73 -10.64 -10.70
C ASP A 92 20.16 -9.43 -11.54
N GLY A 93 20.69 -8.41 -10.88
CA GLY A 93 21.13 -7.16 -11.52
C GLY A 93 20.01 -6.21 -11.94
N GLU A 94 18.74 -6.57 -11.80
CA GLU A 94 17.64 -5.65 -12.09
C GLU A 94 17.31 -4.75 -10.89
N THR A 95 16.87 -3.53 -11.19
CA THR A 95 16.38 -2.57 -10.20
C THR A 95 14.87 -2.59 -10.18
N TYR A 96 14.29 -2.55 -8.98
CA TYR A 96 12.85 -2.55 -8.77
C TYR A 96 12.43 -1.30 -8.03
N THR A 97 11.27 -0.74 -8.41
CA THR A 97 10.62 0.32 -7.66
C THR A 97 9.56 -0.28 -6.76
N ILE A 98 9.61 0.05 -5.47
CA ILE A 98 8.60 -0.34 -4.49
C ILE A 98 7.77 0.90 -4.16
N ARG A 99 6.45 0.75 -4.16
CA ARG A 99 5.48 1.80 -3.84
C ARG A 99 4.68 1.41 -2.60
N LEU A 100 4.43 2.38 -1.75
CA LEU A 100 3.40 2.32 -0.73
C LEU A 100 2.26 3.26 -1.14
N PHE A 101 1.08 2.71 -1.33
CA PHE A 101 -0.14 3.47 -1.64
C PHE A 101 -0.82 3.89 -0.34
N VAL A 102 -1.24 5.14 -0.25
CA VAL A 102 -1.95 5.68 0.92
C VAL A 102 -3.25 6.31 0.47
N HIS A 103 -4.35 5.83 1.01
CA HIS A 103 -5.67 6.38 0.77
C HIS A 103 -6.42 6.57 2.10
N ASN A 104 -6.74 7.80 2.43
CA ASN A 104 -7.67 8.10 3.52
C ASN A 104 -9.10 7.85 3.02
N ASN A 105 -9.74 6.84 3.58
CA ASN A 105 -11.07 6.39 3.13
C ASN A 105 -12.24 7.16 3.79
N SER A 106 -11.97 8.15 4.63
CA SER A 106 -13.04 8.91 5.26
C SER A 106 -13.96 9.59 4.22
N PRO A 107 -15.28 9.43 4.33
CA PRO A 107 -16.25 10.12 3.46
C PRO A 107 -16.31 11.63 3.74
N ARG A 108 -15.80 12.10 4.87
CA ARG A 108 -15.84 13.52 5.31
C ARG A 108 -14.88 14.43 4.54
N GLY A 109 -14.04 13.87 3.66
CA GLY A 109 -13.13 14.65 2.84
C GLY A 109 -12.15 15.50 3.67
N MET A 110 -12.14 16.81 3.44
CA MET A 110 -11.23 17.74 4.14
C MET A 110 -11.52 17.92 5.63
N GLN A 111 -12.64 17.44 6.14
CA GLN A 111 -12.97 17.50 7.57
C GLN A 111 -12.37 16.34 8.37
N ALA A 112 -11.88 15.31 7.69
CA ALA A 112 -11.26 14.15 8.29
C ALA A 112 -9.77 14.09 7.93
N ILE A 113 -9.00 14.92 8.61
CA ILE A 113 -7.55 15.02 8.41
C ILE A 113 -6.86 14.00 9.30
N ALA A 114 -6.07 13.13 8.67
CA ALA A 114 -5.20 12.23 9.41
C ALA A 114 -3.99 12.99 9.95
N GLU A 115 -3.68 12.78 11.22
CA GLU A 115 -2.63 13.49 11.93
C GLU A 115 -1.42 12.59 12.18
N ASN A 116 -0.22 13.20 12.17
CA ASN A 116 1.05 12.51 12.44
C ASN A 116 1.23 11.24 11.60
N VAL A 117 0.84 11.28 10.34
CA VAL A 117 0.94 10.14 9.43
C VAL A 117 2.39 9.74 9.23
N LYS A 118 2.70 8.48 9.48
CA LYS A 118 4.01 7.86 9.24
C LYS A 118 3.88 6.74 8.25
N ALA A 119 4.72 6.74 7.23
CA ALA A 119 4.86 5.65 6.28
C ALA A 119 6.31 5.17 6.27
N SER A 120 6.54 3.88 6.36
CA SER A 120 7.87 3.31 6.36
C SER A 120 7.90 1.94 5.69
N PHE A 121 9.10 1.50 5.33
CA PHE A 121 9.36 0.16 4.81
C PHE A 121 10.35 -0.58 5.71
N SER A 122 10.12 -1.87 5.89
CA SER A 122 11.15 -2.81 6.31
C SER A 122 11.67 -3.52 5.06
N ILE A 123 12.91 -3.22 4.70
CA ILE A 123 13.58 -3.76 3.52
C ILE A 123 14.75 -4.62 4.00
N PRO A 124 14.79 -5.92 3.68
CA PRO A 124 15.92 -6.78 4.02
C PRO A 124 17.20 -6.30 3.34
N THR A 125 18.31 -6.31 4.07
CA THR A 125 19.64 -5.90 3.58
C THR A 125 20.55 -7.07 3.21
N THR A 126 20.15 -8.29 3.59
CA THR A 126 20.92 -9.51 3.30
C THR A 126 20.49 -10.12 1.98
N VAL A 127 21.45 -10.57 1.18
CA VAL A 127 21.18 -11.30 -0.05
C VAL A 127 20.54 -12.65 0.25
N ALA A 128 19.39 -12.93 -0.34
CA ALA A 128 18.68 -14.19 -0.16
C ALA A 128 17.90 -14.57 -1.43
N LYS A 129 17.55 -15.85 -1.56
CA LYS A 129 16.75 -16.38 -2.67
C LYS A 129 15.32 -15.85 -2.69
N SER A 130 14.79 -15.48 -1.55
CA SER A 130 13.47 -14.89 -1.36
C SER A 130 13.55 -13.86 -0.26
N GLN A 131 12.86 -12.74 -0.43
CA GLN A 131 12.81 -11.67 0.56
C GLN A 131 11.39 -11.14 0.69
N THR A 132 11.07 -10.60 1.85
CA THR A 132 9.79 -9.93 2.09
C THR A 132 10.06 -8.46 2.38
N VAL A 133 9.40 -7.58 1.65
CA VAL A 133 9.34 -6.16 1.97
C VAL A 133 8.01 -5.88 2.64
N ILE A 134 8.06 -5.20 3.79
CA ILE A 134 6.87 -4.86 4.56
C ILE A 134 6.73 -3.35 4.59
N GLY A 135 5.55 -2.85 4.23
CA GLY A 135 5.19 -1.45 4.40
C GLY A 135 4.36 -1.25 5.66
N TYR A 136 4.61 -0.15 6.33
CA TYR A 136 3.87 0.28 7.52
C TYR A 136 3.26 1.64 7.28
N LEU A 137 2.04 1.81 7.74
CA LEU A 137 1.32 3.06 7.73
C LEU A 137 0.66 3.24 9.09
N ASP A 138 0.89 4.38 9.71
CA ASP A 138 0.41 4.72 11.04
C ASP A 138 -0.06 6.17 11.10
N SER A 139 -0.94 6.48 12.04
CA SER A 139 -1.44 7.83 12.31
C SER A 139 -1.94 7.90 13.74
N SER A 140 -1.83 9.09 14.36
CA SER A 140 -2.26 9.27 15.75
C SER A 140 -3.78 9.24 15.94
N ASN A 141 -4.56 9.41 14.89
CA ASN A 141 -6.03 9.52 14.94
C ASN A 141 -6.77 8.63 13.93
N ALA A 142 -6.09 7.71 13.25
CA ALA A 142 -6.70 6.72 12.38
C ALA A 142 -6.88 5.37 13.12
N ALA A 143 -7.93 4.61 12.73
CA ALA A 143 -8.25 3.28 13.24
C ALA A 143 -7.63 2.19 12.37
#